data_ac3d66b35ae06d380187f404bb5712bf
#
_entry.id   ac3d66b35ae06d380187f404bb5712bf
#
_cell.length_a   1.000
_cell.length_b   1.000
_cell.length_c   1.000
_cell.angle_alpha   90.00
_cell.angle_beta   90.00
_cell.angle_gamma   90.00
#
_symmetry.space_group_name_H-M   'P 1'
#
loop_
_entity.id
_entity.type
_entity.pdbx_description
1 polymer ?
#
loop_
_entity_poly.entity_id
_entity_poly.type
_entity_poly.pdbx_seq_one_letter_code
_entity_poly.pdbx_strand_id
1 'polypeptide(L)'
;MKLNRLFILCAAMLVGVLAQSCCNSGISGENYKFENGMIVFDEPARAAGQESMLGFAAEPIPVVRVGFVGLGQRGPGAVNRFTHIEGVEIKGLCDIEQSNVDKCQKMLKNAGMPEAGSYVGPEAYKELCERDDVDLIYIATDWIHHVPIALYAMEHGKHVAIEVPAAVSVEECWQLVDTSERTRRHCMMLENCVYDFFELTCMNMAHQGVFGEILHAEGAYIHNLSDYWDSYHSNWRLDFNQKHRGDVYATHGFGPVCLALNIHRGNKLNYLVCMDTKSVNGLEKAAAKMGSTEFANGDHTSTLLKTENGQTIEIQHNVYTPRPYNRLYQLTGSKGFANKYPVTGFTFTEGMLKDGVIPEGATLNPHGFASKEIEEAAMAAYKHPIHQEIEEKAKTVGGHGGMDFVMDYRLIYCLQNGLPLDQDVYDAAEWSCIGELSAVSAKHNSMPVAVPDFTRGDWNKLDGVKFHTK
;
A
#
# COMPACT_ATOMS: atom_id res chain seq x y z
N MET A 1 30.27 -40.31 -55.81
CA MET A 1 31.01 -39.75 -54.72
C MET A 1 30.86 -38.21 -54.60
N LYS A 2 29.76 -37.60 -55.02
CA LYS A 2 29.52 -36.14 -54.94
C LYS A 2 28.21 -35.75 -54.22
N LEU A 3 27.39 -36.72 -53.75
CA LEU A 3 26.09 -36.46 -53.15
C LEU A 3 26.15 -36.39 -51.59
N ASN A 4 27.17 -36.99 -50.96
CA ASN A 4 27.27 -37.05 -49.48
C ASN A 4 27.92 -35.81 -48.83
N ARG A 5 28.51 -34.90 -49.63
CA ARG A 5 29.09 -33.66 -49.05
C ARG A 5 28.11 -32.52 -48.95
N LEU A 6 26.99 -32.57 -49.65
CA LEU A 6 25.97 -31.52 -49.63
C LEU A 6 25.03 -31.68 -48.43
N PHE A 7 24.79 -32.92 -47.98
CA PHE A 7 23.96 -33.20 -46.81
C PHE A 7 24.64 -32.86 -45.46
N ILE A 8 25.95 -32.93 -45.40
CA ILE A 8 26.71 -32.60 -44.18
C ILE A 8 26.83 -31.08 -43.99
N LEU A 9 26.86 -30.29 -45.05
CA LEU A 9 26.85 -28.82 -44.95
C LEU A 9 25.49 -28.25 -44.55
N CYS A 10 24.38 -28.87 -45.00
CA CYS A 10 23.05 -28.44 -44.60
C CYS A 10 22.72 -28.80 -43.13
N ALA A 11 23.21 -29.93 -42.62
CA ALA A 11 23.03 -30.33 -41.23
C ALA A 11 23.86 -29.45 -40.25
N ALA A 12 25.04 -28.98 -40.68
CA ALA A 12 25.87 -28.08 -39.88
C ALA A 12 25.32 -26.64 -39.84
N MET A 13 24.62 -26.18 -40.87
CA MET A 13 23.92 -24.88 -40.85
C MET A 13 22.60 -24.91 -40.07
N LEU A 14 21.89 -26.04 -39.99
CA LEU A 14 20.67 -26.13 -39.18
C LEU A 14 20.94 -26.23 -37.67
N VAL A 15 22.08 -26.79 -37.26
CA VAL A 15 22.49 -26.84 -35.84
C VAL A 15 23.05 -25.48 -35.37
N GLY A 16 23.64 -24.70 -36.30
CA GLY A 16 24.10 -23.32 -35.97
C GLY A 16 22.98 -22.30 -35.79
N VAL A 17 21.80 -22.52 -36.37
CA VAL A 17 20.64 -21.62 -36.28
C VAL A 17 19.80 -21.90 -35.04
N LEU A 18 19.87 -23.11 -34.46
CA LEU A 18 19.15 -23.48 -33.24
C LEU A 18 19.94 -23.16 -31.94
N ALA A 19 21.24 -22.84 -32.03
CA ALA A 19 22.05 -22.47 -30.90
C ALA A 19 22.19 -20.94 -30.72
N GLN A 20 21.60 -20.11 -31.58
CA GLN A 20 21.68 -18.65 -31.55
C GLN A 20 20.37 -17.97 -31.18
N SER A 21 19.38 -18.74 -30.73
CA SER A 21 18.06 -18.22 -30.30
C SER A 21 17.90 -18.08 -28.78
N CYS A 22 18.98 -18.10 -28.01
CA CYS A 22 18.97 -17.86 -26.55
C CYS A 22 19.97 -16.78 -26.14
N CYS A 23 20.27 -15.81 -26.99
CA CYS A 23 20.93 -14.59 -26.57
C CYS A 23 19.91 -13.46 -26.59
N ASN A 24 19.43 -13.11 -25.41
CA ASN A 24 18.63 -11.94 -25.10
C ASN A 24 19.10 -10.71 -25.86
N SER A 25 18.34 -10.28 -26.85
CA SER A 25 18.30 -8.87 -27.22
C SER A 25 17.47 -8.18 -26.12
N GLY A 26 18.15 -7.61 -25.10
CA GLY A 26 17.53 -6.67 -24.21
C GLY A 26 16.83 -5.60 -25.04
N ILE A 27 15.52 -5.48 -24.87
CA ILE A 27 14.75 -4.38 -25.45
C ILE A 27 15.23 -3.15 -24.69
N SER A 28 16.01 -2.31 -25.34
CA SER A 28 16.53 -1.07 -24.78
C SER A 28 15.35 -0.16 -24.43
N GLY A 29 15.15 0.10 -23.14
CA GLY A 29 14.13 1.02 -22.62
C GLY A 29 13.23 0.46 -21.52
N GLU A 30 13.37 -0.79 -21.10
CA GLU A 30 12.64 -1.38 -19.98
C GLU A 30 13.60 -1.65 -18.82
N ASN A 31 13.21 -1.27 -17.59
CA ASN A 31 14.03 -1.37 -16.36
C ASN A 31 14.08 -2.80 -15.80
N TYR A 32 13.86 -3.82 -16.63
CA TYR A 32 13.86 -5.23 -16.23
C TYR A 32 14.49 -6.14 -17.28
N LYS A 33 14.86 -7.34 -16.87
CA LYS A 33 15.46 -8.40 -17.67
C LYS A 33 14.72 -9.72 -17.46
N PHE A 34 14.95 -10.67 -18.39
CA PHE A 34 14.41 -12.04 -18.30
C PHE A 34 15.50 -12.97 -17.77
N GLU A 35 15.29 -13.55 -16.59
CA GLU A 35 16.23 -14.48 -15.96
C GLU A 35 15.49 -15.71 -15.43
N ASN A 36 15.98 -16.91 -15.73
CA ASN A 36 15.45 -18.19 -15.21
C ASN A 36 13.92 -18.35 -15.32
N GLY A 37 13.31 -17.85 -16.40
CA GLY A 37 11.86 -17.92 -16.61
C GLY A 37 11.05 -16.90 -15.83
N MET A 38 11.67 -15.90 -15.25
CA MET A 38 11.04 -14.79 -14.53
C MET A 38 11.49 -13.44 -15.11
N ILE A 39 10.69 -12.43 -14.89
CA ILE A 39 11.05 -11.03 -15.12
C ILE A 39 11.62 -10.49 -13.81
N VAL A 40 12.80 -9.83 -13.90
CA VAL A 40 13.54 -9.33 -12.74
C VAL A 40 13.88 -7.86 -12.97
N PHE A 41 13.49 -6.99 -12.06
CA PHE A 41 13.88 -5.59 -12.02
C PHE A 41 15.27 -5.44 -11.38
N ASP A 42 15.98 -4.38 -11.73
CA ASP A 42 17.27 -4.09 -11.09
C ASP A 42 17.06 -3.63 -9.65
N GLU A 43 17.88 -4.18 -8.75
CA GLU A 43 17.91 -3.81 -7.34
C GLU A 43 19.19 -3.02 -7.04
N PRO A 44 19.10 -1.70 -6.82
CA PRO A 44 20.29 -0.89 -6.52
C PRO A 44 20.86 -1.27 -5.15
N ALA A 45 22.18 -1.43 -5.07
CA ALA A 45 22.86 -1.65 -3.80
C ALA A 45 22.74 -0.40 -2.90
N ARG A 46 22.67 -0.63 -1.58
CA ARG A 46 22.70 0.48 -0.61
C ARG A 46 24.00 1.27 -0.77
N ALA A 47 23.90 2.57 -0.93
CA ALA A 47 25.08 3.42 -1.08
C ALA A 47 25.89 3.50 0.23
N ALA A 48 27.19 3.78 0.12
CA ALA A 48 28.04 3.92 1.29
C ALA A 48 27.53 5.06 2.21
N GLY A 49 27.34 4.74 3.48
CA GLY A 49 26.82 5.68 4.48
C GLY A 49 25.30 5.75 4.60
N GLN A 50 24.56 5.03 3.76
CA GLN A 50 23.13 4.81 3.99
C GLN A 50 22.91 3.69 5.01
N GLU A 51 21.88 3.83 5.81
CA GLU A 51 21.50 2.86 6.84
C GLU A 51 20.05 2.43 6.69
N SER A 52 19.76 1.16 7.01
CA SER A 52 18.40 0.63 7.00
C SER A 52 17.44 1.46 7.85
N MET A 53 16.22 1.61 7.37
CA MET A 53 15.12 2.27 8.08
C MET A 53 14.26 1.28 8.88
N LEU A 54 14.52 -0.04 8.81
CA LEU A 54 13.78 -1.03 9.60
C LEU A 54 13.95 -0.75 11.09
N GLY A 55 12.82 -0.53 11.77
CA GLY A 55 12.81 -0.19 13.19
C GLY A 55 13.42 1.18 13.52
N PHE A 56 13.62 2.04 12.52
CA PHE A 56 14.13 3.39 12.73
C PHE A 56 13.15 4.20 13.58
N ALA A 57 13.70 4.89 14.58
CA ALA A 57 13.02 5.87 15.42
C ALA A 57 13.76 7.21 15.28
N ALA A 58 13.02 8.26 14.95
CA ALA A 58 13.57 9.62 14.97
C ALA A 58 13.63 10.17 16.40
N GLU A 59 14.37 11.26 16.58
CA GLU A 59 14.30 12.01 17.84
C GLU A 59 12.85 12.45 18.12
N PRO A 60 12.38 12.38 19.36
CA PRO A 60 11.02 12.79 19.72
C PRO A 60 10.72 14.24 19.34
N ILE A 61 9.55 14.46 18.74
CA ILE A 61 9.04 15.79 18.37
C ILE A 61 7.78 16.08 19.21
N PRO A 62 7.89 16.67 20.39
CA PRO A 62 6.74 16.84 21.31
C PRO A 62 5.57 17.59 20.71
N VAL A 63 5.81 18.53 19.80
CA VAL A 63 4.79 19.25 19.02
C VAL A 63 5.15 19.09 17.54
N VAL A 64 4.37 18.28 16.83
CA VAL A 64 4.61 18.01 15.40
C VAL A 64 4.00 19.13 14.56
N ARG A 65 4.86 19.83 13.80
CA ARG A 65 4.48 20.96 12.94
C ARG A 65 4.29 20.47 11.51
N VAL A 66 3.04 20.56 11.02
CA VAL A 66 2.62 19.87 9.78
C VAL A 66 2.34 20.86 8.66
N GLY A 67 2.86 20.58 7.47
CA GLY A 67 2.46 21.17 6.21
C GLY A 67 1.66 20.16 5.37
N PHE A 68 0.52 20.59 4.82
CA PHE A 68 -0.30 19.78 3.92
C PHE A 68 -0.12 20.21 2.47
N VAL A 69 0.10 19.24 1.58
CA VAL A 69 0.23 19.45 0.13
C VAL A 69 -0.82 18.62 -0.60
N GLY A 70 -1.71 19.27 -1.33
CA GLY A 70 -2.89 18.65 -1.96
C GLY A 70 -4.12 18.74 -1.04
N LEU A 71 -5.03 19.66 -1.35
CA LEU A 71 -6.22 19.96 -0.55
C LEU A 71 -7.51 19.77 -1.37
N GLY A 72 -7.44 18.92 -2.40
CA GLY A 72 -8.59 18.61 -3.26
C GLY A 72 -9.58 17.66 -2.58
N GLN A 73 -9.43 16.36 -2.83
CA GLN A 73 -10.39 15.34 -2.36
C GLN A 73 -10.07 14.84 -0.96
N ARG A 74 -8.86 14.31 -0.70
CA ARG A 74 -8.46 13.67 0.57
C ARG A 74 -7.94 14.66 1.61
N GLY A 75 -7.19 15.65 1.16
CA GLY A 75 -6.50 16.60 2.03
C GLY A 75 -7.38 17.32 3.05
N PRO A 76 -8.56 17.86 2.69
CA PRO A 76 -9.43 18.54 3.67
C PRO A 76 -9.87 17.63 4.81
N GLY A 77 -10.13 16.34 4.51
CA GLY A 77 -10.45 15.34 5.54
C GLY A 77 -9.29 15.14 6.52
N ALA A 78 -8.05 15.07 6.00
CA ALA A 78 -6.85 14.97 6.83
C ALA A 78 -6.65 16.24 7.68
N VAL A 79 -6.72 17.42 7.10
CA VAL A 79 -6.64 18.70 7.84
C VAL A 79 -7.63 18.70 9.00
N ASN A 80 -8.89 18.29 8.76
CA ASN A 80 -9.90 18.22 9.83
C ASN A 80 -9.49 17.22 10.94
N ARG A 81 -9.06 15.99 10.58
CA ARG A 81 -8.68 14.99 11.59
C ARG A 81 -7.51 15.46 12.46
N PHE A 82 -6.52 16.14 11.87
CA PHE A 82 -5.37 16.69 12.59
C PHE A 82 -5.75 17.76 13.61
N THR A 83 -6.86 18.49 13.43
CA THR A 83 -7.36 19.43 14.46
C THR A 83 -7.81 18.75 15.74
N HIS A 84 -7.98 17.43 15.72
CA HIS A 84 -8.39 16.60 16.87
C HIS A 84 -7.23 15.82 17.51
N ILE A 85 -5.99 15.99 17.04
CA ILE A 85 -4.81 15.32 17.59
C ILE A 85 -4.02 16.33 18.44
N GLU A 86 -3.75 15.97 19.69
CA GLU A 86 -2.99 16.81 20.61
C GLU A 86 -1.51 16.89 20.22
N GLY A 87 -0.88 18.03 20.46
CA GLY A 87 0.53 18.25 20.12
C GLY A 87 0.77 18.37 18.62
N VAL A 88 -0.20 18.86 17.87
CA VAL A 88 -0.08 19.18 16.45
C VAL A 88 -0.26 20.67 16.21
N GLU A 89 0.60 21.25 15.37
CA GLU A 89 0.44 22.58 14.82
C GLU A 89 0.40 22.51 13.28
N ILE A 90 -0.64 23.04 12.66
CA ILE A 90 -0.75 23.12 11.21
C ILE A 90 -0.09 24.42 10.75
N LYS A 91 1.07 24.30 10.09
CA LYS A 91 1.91 25.44 9.69
C LYS A 91 1.71 25.90 8.26
N GLY A 92 1.25 25.00 7.38
CA GLY A 92 1.10 25.36 5.98
C GLY A 92 0.04 24.53 5.26
N LEU A 93 -0.64 25.18 4.33
CA LEU A 93 -1.66 24.62 3.45
C LEU A 93 -1.27 24.93 2.02
N CYS A 94 -1.00 23.91 1.22
CA CYS A 94 -0.52 24.03 -0.15
C CYS A 94 -1.44 23.30 -1.14
N ASP A 95 -1.86 23.98 -2.18
CA ASP A 95 -2.62 23.43 -3.31
C ASP A 95 -2.38 24.23 -4.58
N ILE A 96 -2.68 23.66 -5.73
CA ILE A 96 -2.64 24.40 -7.01
C ILE A 96 -3.80 25.38 -7.12
N GLU A 97 -4.90 25.16 -6.38
CA GLU A 97 -6.12 25.96 -6.39
C GLU A 97 -6.28 26.77 -5.10
N GLN A 98 -6.33 28.10 -5.21
CA GLN A 98 -6.57 29.00 -4.07
C GLN A 98 -7.82 28.62 -3.26
N SER A 99 -8.89 28.22 -3.95
CA SER A 99 -10.17 27.84 -3.31
C SER A 99 -10.06 26.67 -2.35
N ASN A 100 -9.15 25.72 -2.61
CA ASN A 100 -8.87 24.59 -1.73
C ASN A 100 -8.14 25.03 -0.46
N VAL A 101 -7.16 25.92 -0.59
CA VAL A 101 -6.46 26.55 0.54
C VAL A 101 -7.44 27.33 1.41
N ASP A 102 -8.27 28.20 0.83
CA ASP A 102 -9.25 29.00 1.55
C ASP A 102 -10.26 28.15 2.32
N LYS A 103 -10.70 27.04 1.71
CA LYS A 103 -11.58 26.07 2.35
C LYS A 103 -10.95 25.48 3.62
N CYS A 104 -9.69 25.09 3.56
CA CYS A 104 -8.96 24.52 4.71
C CYS A 104 -8.64 25.58 5.77
N GLN A 105 -8.28 26.81 5.39
CA GLN A 105 -8.15 27.93 6.33
C GLN A 105 -9.44 28.18 7.12
N LYS A 106 -10.58 28.14 6.43
CA LYS A 106 -11.89 28.24 7.09
C LYS A 106 -12.14 27.10 8.06
N MET A 107 -11.68 25.88 7.75
CA MET A 107 -11.79 24.73 8.65
C MET A 107 -10.96 24.96 9.92
N LEU A 108 -9.70 25.39 9.79
CA LEU A 108 -8.85 25.72 10.93
C LEU A 108 -9.50 26.79 11.82
N LYS A 109 -10.01 27.87 11.24
CA LYS A 109 -10.71 28.93 11.96
C LYS A 109 -11.93 28.40 12.73
N ASN A 110 -12.73 27.52 12.11
CA ASN A 110 -13.90 26.94 12.75
C ASN A 110 -13.52 25.99 13.90
N ALA A 111 -12.36 25.34 13.82
CA ALA A 111 -11.80 24.49 14.87
C ALA A 111 -11.08 25.30 15.97
N GLY A 112 -11.03 26.64 15.86
CA GLY A 112 -10.32 27.52 16.81
C GLY A 112 -8.80 27.43 16.72
N MET A 113 -8.25 26.90 15.61
CA MET A 113 -6.82 26.82 15.39
C MET A 113 -6.26 28.10 14.76
N PRO A 114 -4.96 28.39 14.96
CA PRO A 114 -4.29 29.48 14.26
C PRO A 114 -4.38 29.35 12.75
N GLU A 115 -4.33 30.47 12.06
CA GLU A 115 -4.18 30.52 10.59
C GLU A 115 -2.82 29.93 10.20
N ALA A 116 -2.81 29.07 9.17
CA ALA A 116 -1.61 28.48 8.59
C ALA A 116 -1.09 29.32 7.42
N GLY A 117 0.17 29.16 7.04
CA GLY A 117 0.70 29.71 5.79
C GLY A 117 -0.06 29.19 4.58
N SER A 118 -0.31 30.05 3.60
CA SER A 118 -1.02 29.70 2.35
C SER A 118 -0.04 29.67 1.18
N TYR A 119 0.03 28.53 0.48
CA TYR A 119 0.94 28.27 -0.64
C TYR A 119 0.12 27.84 -1.86
N VAL A 120 0.19 28.59 -2.96
CA VAL A 120 -0.67 28.33 -4.13
C VAL A 120 0.15 28.25 -5.40
N GLY A 121 0.01 27.15 -6.11
CA GLY A 121 0.68 26.90 -7.38
C GLY A 121 1.42 25.57 -7.44
N PRO A 122 1.81 25.12 -8.63
CA PRO A 122 2.37 23.79 -8.84
C PRO A 122 3.72 23.55 -8.13
N GLU A 123 4.51 24.59 -7.89
CA GLU A 123 5.82 24.53 -7.24
C GLU A 123 5.80 25.10 -5.81
N ALA A 124 4.65 25.58 -5.33
CA ALA A 124 4.54 26.25 -4.03
C ALA A 124 4.84 25.35 -2.84
N TYR A 125 4.75 24.01 -3.00
CA TYR A 125 5.17 23.06 -1.99
C TYR A 125 6.66 23.19 -1.61
N LYS A 126 7.52 23.71 -2.51
CA LYS A 126 8.95 23.89 -2.24
C LYS A 126 9.18 24.90 -1.12
N GLU A 127 8.52 26.05 -1.21
CA GLU A 127 8.59 27.07 -0.16
C GLU A 127 8.10 26.54 1.19
N LEU A 128 7.05 25.71 1.20
CA LEU A 128 6.56 25.06 2.42
C LEU A 128 7.57 24.06 2.99
N CYS A 129 8.21 23.24 2.13
CA CYS A 129 9.24 22.28 2.54
C CYS A 129 10.52 22.93 3.06
N GLU A 130 10.86 24.13 2.60
CA GLU A 130 12.06 24.87 3.02
C GLU A 130 11.93 25.54 4.41
N ARG A 131 10.73 25.56 4.99
CA ARG A 131 10.52 26.21 6.30
C ARG A 131 11.17 25.43 7.45
N ASP A 132 11.86 26.14 8.34
CA ASP A 132 12.48 25.56 9.56
C ASP A 132 11.44 25.19 10.65
N ASP A 133 10.23 25.74 10.57
CA ASP A 133 9.15 25.50 11.53
C ASP A 133 8.12 24.46 11.03
N VAL A 134 8.53 23.56 10.15
CA VAL A 134 7.75 22.41 9.67
C VAL A 134 8.58 21.14 9.89
N ASP A 135 7.95 20.09 10.44
CA ASP A 135 8.59 18.81 10.75
C ASP A 135 8.10 17.70 9.82
N LEU A 136 6.82 17.76 9.40
CA LEU A 136 6.14 16.74 8.63
C LEU A 136 5.43 17.38 7.42
N ILE A 137 5.61 16.79 6.25
CA ILE A 137 4.81 17.09 5.05
C ILE A 137 3.83 15.95 4.81
N TYR A 138 2.53 16.27 4.81
CA TYR A 138 1.43 15.36 4.48
C TYR A 138 1.03 15.57 3.02
N ILE A 139 1.19 14.55 2.17
CA ILE A 139 1.04 14.64 0.72
C ILE A 139 -0.23 13.91 0.29
N ALA A 140 -1.17 14.65 -0.31
CA ALA A 140 -2.45 14.14 -0.81
C ALA A 140 -2.80 14.69 -2.20
N THR A 141 -1.81 14.75 -3.07
CA THR A 141 -1.91 15.18 -4.47
C THR A 141 -2.42 14.05 -5.38
N ASP A 142 -2.31 14.19 -6.69
CA ASP A 142 -2.39 13.06 -7.61
C ASP A 142 -1.13 12.19 -7.52
N TRP A 143 -1.23 10.96 -8.00
CA TRP A 143 -0.20 9.92 -7.78
C TRP A 143 1.17 10.25 -8.38
N ILE A 144 1.21 10.93 -9.54
CA ILE A 144 2.47 11.27 -10.23
C ILE A 144 3.27 12.37 -9.52
N HIS A 145 2.67 13.13 -8.62
CA HIS A 145 3.34 14.16 -7.84
C HIS A 145 3.74 13.70 -6.43
N HIS A 146 3.34 12.50 -5.99
CA HIS A 146 3.67 11.99 -4.66
C HIS A 146 5.18 11.94 -4.44
N VAL A 147 5.91 11.23 -5.30
CA VAL A 147 7.35 11.01 -5.13
C VAL A 147 8.16 12.30 -5.29
N PRO A 148 7.99 13.13 -6.33
CA PRO A 148 8.72 14.38 -6.44
C PRO A 148 8.62 15.28 -5.20
N ILE A 149 7.42 15.40 -4.62
CA ILE A 149 7.20 16.21 -3.41
C ILE A 149 7.85 15.54 -2.19
N ALA A 150 7.72 14.22 -2.04
CA ALA A 150 8.29 13.48 -0.92
C ALA A 150 9.82 13.55 -0.89
N LEU A 151 10.47 13.38 -2.05
CA LEU A 151 11.92 13.50 -2.17
C LEU A 151 12.38 14.92 -1.77
N TYR A 152 11.73 15.94 -2.30
CA TYR A 152 12.06 17.33 -2.00
C TYR A 152 11.89 17.62 -0.49
N ALA A 153 10.80 17.15 0.12
CA ALA A 153 10.57 17.32 1.55
C ALA A 153 11.65 16.62 2.41
N MET A 154 11.98 15.35 2.11
CA MET A 154 13.01 14.63 2.86
C MET A 154 14.40 15.24 2.70
N GLU A 155 14.76 15.73 1.50
CA GLU A 155 16.01 16.46 1.25
C GLU A 155 16.11 17.75 2.09
N HIS A 156 14.97 18.38 2.39
CA HIS A 156 14.90 19.56 3.27
C HIS A 156 14.64 19.21 4.74
N GLY A 157 14.92 17.93 5.11
CA GLY A 157 14.89 17.49 6.50
C GLY A 157 13.51 17.22 7.08
N LYS A 158 12.46 17.08 6.26
CA LYS A 158 11.10 16.80 6.73
C LYS A 158 10.81 15.31 6.74
N HIS A 159 10.04 14.84 7.71
CA HIS A 159 9.36 13.57 7.62
C HIS A 159 8.22 13.69 6.59
N VAL A 160 7.83 12.58 5.97
CA VAL A 160 6.74 12.60 4.98
C VAL A 160 5.71 11.52 5.26
N ALA A 161 4.47 11.86 4.98
CA ALA A 161 3.34 10.95 4.97
C ALA A 161 2.61 11.12 3.62
N ILE A 162 2.40 10.03 2.88
CA ILE A 162 1.99 10.06 1.48
C ILE A 162 0.70 9.25 1.32
N GLU A 163 -0.35 9.83 0.73
CA GLU A 163 -1.57 9.11 0.34
C GLU A 163 -1.25 7.99 -0.66
N VAL A 164 -2.14 7.02 -0.71
CA VAL A 164 -1.97 5.77 -1.45
C VAL A 164 -2.27 5.90 -2.95
N PRO A 165 -1.47 5.21 -3.80
CA PRO A 165 -0.17 4.58 -3.54
C PRO A 165 0.94 5.63 -3.38
N ALA A 166 1.99 5.30 -2.62
CA ALA A 166 3.09 6.25 -2.40
C ALA A 166 3.93 6.50 -3.66
N ALA A 167 4.02 5.52 -4.55
CA ALA A 167 4.77 5.54 -5.80
C ALA A 167 4.00 4.81 -6.91
N VAL A 168 4.34 5.05 -8.17
CA VAL A 168 3.68 4.44 -9.33
C VAL A 168 4.63 3.60 -10.20
N SER A 169 5.91 3.53 -9.82
CA SER A 169 6.91 2.68 -10.49
C SER A 169 7.91 2.10 -9.49
N VAL A 170 8.60 1.02 -9.88
CA VAL A 170 9.69 0.41 -9.09
C VAL A 170 10.84 1.39 -8.90
N GLU A 171 11.15 2.20 -9.91
CA GLU A 171 12.17 3.25 -9.82
C GLU A 171 11.82 4.27 -8.73
N GLU A 172 10.58 4.77 -8.72
CA GLU A 172 10.10 5.69 -7.69
C GLU A 172 10.12 5.06 -6.29
N CYS A 173 9.78 3.77 -6.17
CA CYS A 173 9.91 3.04 -4.91
C CYS A 173 11.34 3.07 -4.38
N TRP A 174 12.34 2.79 -5.23
CA TRP A 174 13.74 2.89 -4.87
C TRP A 174 14.19 4.31 -4.51
N GLN A 175 13.68 5.32 -5.22
CA GLN A 175 13.97 6.73 -4.90
C GLN A 175 13.47 7.10 -3.49
N LEU A 176 12.26 6.65 -3.09
CA LEU A 176 11.75 6.85 -1.73
C LEU A 176 12.64 6.16 -0.69
N VAL A 177 12.98 4.89 -0.91
CA VAL A 177 13.82 4.12 0.01
C VAL A 177 15.20 4.76 0.15
N ASP A 178 15.89 5.04 -0.94
CA ASP A 178 17.24 5.63 -0.93
C ASP A 178 17.27 7.00 -0.27
N THR A 179 16.26 7.83 -0.53
CA THR A 179 16.18 9.16 0.08
C THR A 179 15.89 9.07 1.57
N SER A 180 14.97 8.20 2.00
CA SER A 180 14.67 7.98 3.41
C SER A 180 15.90 7.44 4.17
N GLU A 181 16.59 6.42 3.63
CA GLU A 181 17.81 5.86 4.23
C GLU A 181 18.93 6.91 4.34
N ARG A 182 19.13 7.74 3.32
CA ARG A 182 20.16 8.77 3.28
C ARG A 182 19.88 9.96 4.18
N THR A 183 18.64 10.44 4.20
CA THR A 183 18.26 11.63 4.97
C THR A 183 17.85 11.31 6.40
N ARG A 184 17.64 10.04 6.72
CA ARG A 184 17.13 9.57 8.02
C ARG A 184 15.80 10.26 8.35
N ARG A 185 14.90 10.33 7.36
CA ARG A 185 13.54 10.86 7.51
C ARG A 185 12.54 9.75 7.30
N HIS A 186 11.53 9.69 8.17
CA HIS A 186 10.41 8.78 7.98
C HIS A 186 9.68 9.08 6.67
N CYS A 187 9.29 8.03 5.97
CA CYS A 187 8.43 8.07 4.82
C CYS A 187 7.33 7.02 5.03
N MET A 188 6.13 7.44 5.40
CA MET A 188 4.99 6.57 5.65
C MET A 188 3.99 6.68 4.52
N MET A 189 3.57 5.57 3.93
CA MET A 189 2.37 5.55 3.13
C MET A 189 1.14 5.49 4.02
N LEU A 190 0.12 6.26 3.68
CA LEU A 190 -1.10 6.42 4.47
C LEU A 190 -2.12 5.32 4.14
N GLU A 191 -1.73 4.06 4.34
CA GLU A 191 -2.61 2.91 4.13
C GLU A 191 -3.52 2.73 5.35
N ASN A 192 -4.71 3.28 5.25
CA ASN A 192 -5.68 3.34 6.33
C ASN A 192 -6.31 2.00 6.71
N CYS A 193 -6.43 1.05 5.76
CA CYS A 193 -7.07 -0.25 6.01
C CYS A 193 -6.29 -1.10 7.02
N VAL A 194 -4.99 -0.84 7.18
CA VAL A 194 -4.17 -1.43 8.27
C VAL A 194 -4.76 -1.15 9.64
N TYR A 195 -5.41 0.00 9.82
CA TYR A 195 -5.96 0.46 11.11
C TYR A 195 -7.46 0.21 11.27
N ASP A 196 -8.07 -0.54 10.36
CA ASP A 196 -9.46 -0.96 10.54
C ASP A 196 -9.59 -1.93 11.72
N PHE A 197 -10.72 -1.83 12.43
CA PHE A 197 -10.94 -2.60 13.66
C PHE A 197 -10.93 -4.10 13.45
N PHE A 198 -11.42 -4.58 12.32
CA PHE A 198 -11.42 -6.00 11.99
C PHE A 198 -10.01 -6.47 11.61
N GLU A 199 -9.34 -5.78 10.69
CA GLU A 199 -8.01 -6.15 10.20
C GLU A 199 -6.96 -6.16 11.33
N LEU A 200 -6.93 -5.12 12.18
CA LEU A 200 -6.02 -5.09 13.33
C LEU A 200 -6.32 -6.20 14.35
N THR A 201 -7.60 -6.51 14.59
CA THR A 201 -7.96 -7.63 15.48
C THR A 201 -7.54 -8.96 14.89
N CYS A 202 -7.77 -9.20 13.60
CA CYS A 202 -7.35 -10.41 12.91
C CYS A 202 -5.82 -10.56 12.89
N MET A 203 -5.08 -9.47 12.63
CA MET A 203 -3.63 -9.46 12.72
C MET A 203 -3.17 -9.84 14.13
N ASN A 204 -3.76 -9.26 15.18
CA ASN A 204 -3.46 -9.61 16.56
C ASN A 204 -3.77 -11.07 16.88
N MET A 205 -4.88 -11.63 16.35
CA MET A 205 -5.19 -13.06 16.44
C MET A 205 -4.13 -13.92 15.74
N ALA A 206 -3.75 -13.54 14.51
CA ALA A 206 -2.75 -14.26 13.73
C ALA A 206 -1.39 -14.31 14.44
N HIS A 207 -0.92 -13.17 14.97
CA HIS A 207 0.35 -13.09 15.71
C HIS A 207 0.31 -13.80 17.07
N GLN A 208 -0.89 -14.03 17.64
CA GLN A 208 -1.07 -14.88 18.82
C GLN A 208 -1.31 -16.35 18.47
N GLY A 209 -1.21 -16.74 17.20
CA GLY A 209 -1.32 -18.12 16.75
C GLY A 209 -2.74 -18.68 16.71
N VAL A 210 -3.79 -17.86 16.84
CA VAL A 210 -5.20 -18.29 16.85
C VAL A 210 -5.60 -19.05 15.59
N PHE A 211 -5.06 -18.66 14.44
CA PHE A 211 -5.33 -19.34 13.17
C PHE A 211 -4.32 -20.46 12.85
N GLY A 212 -3.36 -20.73 13.76
CA GLY A 212 -2.22 -21.60 13.46
C GLY A 212 -1.26 -20.91 12.47
N GLU A 213 -0.61 -21.69 11.62
CA GLU A 213 0.21 -21.17 10.53
C GLU A 213 -0.69 -20.61 9.43
N ILE A 214 -0.48 -19.36 9.04
CA ILE A 214 -1.20 -18.76 7.90
C ILE A 214 -0.63 -19.36 6.62
N LEU A 215 -1.51 -19.86 5.76
CA LEU A 215 -1.15 -20.54 4.51
C LEU A 215 -1.49 -19.70 3.27
N HIS A 216 -2.60 -18.97 3.37
CA HIS A 216 -3.13 -18.15 2.27
C HIS A 216 -3.82 -16.91 2.82
N ALA A 217 -3.74 -15.83 2.08
CA ALA A 217 -4.47 -14.60 2.38
C ALA A 217 -5.05 -13.99 1.11
N GLU A 218 -6.18 -13.29 1.26
CA GLU A 218 -6.81 -12.56 0.15
C GLU A 218 -7.09 -11.12 0.53
N GLY A 219 -6.86 -10.21 -0.42
CA GLY A 219 -7.18 -8.80 -0.28
C GLY A 219 -7.83 -8.25 -1.55
N ALA A 220 -8.60 -7.17 -1.44
CA ALA A 220 -9.17 -6.55 -2.63
C ALA A 220 -9.46 -5.06 -2.44
N TYR A 221 -9.43 -4.34 -3.56
CA TYR A 221 -10.09 -3.06 -3.71
C TYR A 221 -11.12 -3.13 -4.83
N ILE A 222 -12.36 -3.35 -4.45
CA ILE A 222 -13.50 -3.43 -5.35
C ILE A 222 -14.45 -2.30 -4.96
N HIS A 223 -14.47 -1.24 -5.76
CA HIS A 223 -15.20 -0.02 -5.47
C HIS A 223 -15.68 0.63 -6.76
N ASN A 224 -16.95 0.44 -7.12
CA ASN A 224 -17.52 1.14 -8.25
C ASN A 224 -17.38 2.66 -8.06
N LEU A 225 -16.51 3.30 -8.83
CA LEU A 225 -16.23 4.74 -8.75
C LEU A 225 -17.15 5.59 -9.63
N SER A 226 -18.28 5.06 -10.10
CA SER A 226 -19.19 5.79 -11.02
C SER A 226 -19.58 7.17 -10.51
N ASP A 227 -19.84 7.30 -9.22
CA ASP A 227 -20.25 8.57 -8.58
C ASP A 227 -19.05 9.47 -8.20
N TYR A 228 -17.83 9.00 -8.35
CA TYR A 228 -16.61 9.70 -7.90
C TYR A 228 -15.75 10.24 -9.04
N TRP A 229 -15.93 9.79 -10.29
CA TRP A 229 -15.06 10.19 -11.39
C TRP A 229 -15.04 11.71 -11.63
N ASP A 230 -16.12 12.42 -11.32
CA ASP A 230 -16.20 13.87 -11.44
C ASP A 230 -15.50 14.63 -10.32
N SER A 231 -15.11 13.97 -9.25
CA SER A 231 -14.40 14.57 -8.12
C SER A 231 -12.88 14.66 -8.33
N TYR A 232 -12.34 13.96 -9.33
CA TYR A 232 -10.92 14.00 -9.64
C TYR A 232 -10.60 15.19 -10.54
N HIS A 233 -9.86 16.17 -10.02
CA HIS A 233 -9.45 17.36 -10.77
C HIS A 233 -8.81 16.96 -12.12
N SER A 234 -9.26 17.58 -13.20
CA SER A 234 -8.79 17.32 -14.58
C SER A 234 -8.80 15.82 -14.98
N ASN A 235 -9.68 15.02 -14.39
CA ASN A 235 -9.78 13.57 -14.61
C ASN A 235 -8.46 12.80 -14.39
N TRP A 236 -7.54 13.29 -13.57
CA TRP A 236 -6.19 12.74 -13.43
C TRP A 236 -6.14 11.23 -13.19
N ARG A 237 -7.06 10.70 -12.37
CA ARG A 237 -7.09 9.26 -12.06
C ARG A 237 -7.52 8.42 -13.26
N LEU A 238 -8.50 8.91 -14.03
CA LEU A 238 -8.96 8.22 -15.24
C LEU A 238 -7.89 8.27 -16.34
N ASP A 239 -7.19 9.41 -16.49
CA ASP A 239 -6.05 9.58 -17.39
C ASP A 239 -4.89 8.65 -17.01
N PHE A 240 -4.58 8.52 -15.73
CA PHE A 240 -3.59 7.56 -15.25
C PHE A 240 -3.96 6.12 -15.63
N ASN A 241 -5.19 5.69 -15.31
CA ASN A 241 -5.67 4.36 -15.59
C ASN A 241 -5.77 4.06 -17.09
N GLN A 242 -6.01 5.10 -17.94
CA GLN A 242 -5.98 4.96 -19.39
C GLN A 242 -4.62 4.52 -19.91
N LYS A 243 -3.55 4.92 -19.24
CA LYS A 243 -2.15 4.70 -19.64
C LYS A 243 -1.52 3.49 -18.96
N HIS A 244 -2.07 3.03 -17.85
CA HIS A 244 -1.47 2.00 -17.00
C HIS A 244 -2.37 0.77 -16.89
N ARG A 245 -1.78 -0.39 -17.09
CA ARG A 245 -2.38 -1.72 -16.97
C ARG A 245 -2.15 -2.28 -15.56
N GLY A 246 -2.74 -3.41 -15.24
CA GLY A 246 -2.49 -4.16 -14.02
C GLY A 246 -3.26 -3.64 -12.80
N ASP A 247 -2.78 -3.96 -11.62
CA ASP A 247 -3.37 -3.61 -10.33
C ASP A 247 -2.85 -2.24 -9.85
N VAL A 248 -3.38 -1.18 -10.45
CA VAL A 248 -2.91 0.20 -10.19
C VAL A 248 -3.24 0.72 -8.78
N TYR A 249 -3.97 -0.05 -7.98
CA TYR A 249 -4.39 0.38 -6.63
C TYR A 249 -4.56 -0.79 -5.66
N ALA A 250 -3.50 -1.59 -5.50
CA ALA A 250 -3.48 -2.80 -4.68
C ALA A 250 -3.54 -2.54 -3.17
N THR A 251 -3.06 -1.40 -2.72
CA THR A 251 -2.61 -1.12 -1.34
C THR A 251 -3.65 -1.44 -0.26
N HIS A 252 -4.93 -1.09 -0.47
CA HIS A 252 -5.98 -1.30 0.53
C HIS A 252 -6.30 -2.78 0.84
N GLY A 253 -6.13 -3.65 -0.14
CA GLY A 253 -6.25 -5.10 0.11
C GLY A 253 -4.93 -5.70 0.56
N PHE A 254 -3.81 -5.13 0.12
CA PHE A 254 -2.49 -5.73 0.25
C PHE A 254 -1.78 -5.38 1.57
N GLY A 255 -1.82 -4.12 1.99
CA GLY A 255 -1.14 -3.66 3.20
C GLY A 255 -1.54 -4.43 4.47
N PRO A 256 -2.84 -4.57 4.79
CA PRO A 256 -3.27 -5.33 5.95
C PRO A 256 -2.84 -6.80 5.92
N VAL A 257 -2.85 -7.43 4.74
CA VAL A 257 -2.37 -8.81 4.54
C VAL A 257 -0.86 -8.91 4.78
N CYS A 258 -0.07 -7.98 4.24
CA CYS A 258 1.39 -7.96 4.43
C CYS A 258 1.77 -7.87 5.91
N LEU A 259 1.10 -7.03 6.70
CA LEU A 259 1.37 -6.93 8.13
C LEU A 259 0.97 -8.20 8.89
N ALA A 260 -0.15 -8.84 8.52
CA ALA A 260 -0.56 -10.11 9.12
C ALA A 260 0.44 -11.24 8.83
N LEU A 261 1.12 -11.19 7.68
CA LEU A 261 2.14 -12.15 7.24
C LEU A 261 3.58 -11.76 7.63
N ASN A 262 3.76 -10.69 8.39
CA ASN A 262 5.07 -10.18 8.84
C ASN A 262 6.03 -9.87 7.69
N ILE A 263 5.54 -9.35 6.56
CA ILE A 263 6.40 -8.94 5.44
C ILE A 263 7.37 -7.86 5.93
N HIS A 264 8.65 -7.95 5.52
CA HIS A 264 9.82 -7.18 6.01
C HIS A 264 10.20 -7.40 7.48
N ARG A 265 9.49 -8.30 8.20
CA ARG A 265 9.67 -8.53 9.64
C ARG A 265 9.70 -10.05 9.94
N GLY A 266 10.53 -10.78 9.18
CA GLY A 266 10.67 -12.25 9.23
C GLY A 266 10.09 -12.97 8.01
N ASN A 267 9.59 -12.23 7.04
CA ASN A 267 9.05 -12.76 5.77
C ASN A 267 9.28 -11.73 4.64
N LYS A 268 9.21 -12.16 3.39
CA LYS A 268 9.27 -11.29 2.21
C LYS A 268 8.44 -11.85 1.06
N LEU A 269 8.17 -11.04 0.06
CA LEU A 269 7.59 -11.46 -1.20
C LEU A 269 8.68 -12.01 -2.12
N ASN A 270 8.37 -13.04 -2.89
CA ASN A 270 9.30 -13.61 -3.86
C ASN A 270 8.95 -13.24 -5.29
N TYR A 271 7.72 -13.49 -5.71
CA TYR A 271 7.26 -13.18 -7.06
C TYR A 271 5.74 -13.07 -7.12
N LEU A 272 5.26 -12.47 -8.18
CA LEU A 272 3.85 -12.40 -8.53
C LEU A 272 3.56 -12.84 -9.96
N VAL A 273 2.30 -13.18 -10.22
CA VAL A 273 1.70 -13.30 -11.55
C VAL A 273 0.39 -12.52 -11.57
N CYS A 274 0.07 -11.87 -12.70
CA CYS A 274 -1.15 -11.09 -12.85
C CYS A 274 -1.90 -11.43 -14.12
N MET A 275 -3.22 -11.48 -14.02
CA MET A 275 -4.15 -11.50 -15.14
C MET A 275 -5.12 -10.34 -15.05
N ASP A 276 -5.45 -9.73 -16.16
CA ASP A 276 -6.47 -8.70 -16.27
C ASP A 276 -7.48 -9.00 -17.38
N THR A 277 -8.66 -8.44 -17.24
CA THR A 277 -9.69 -8.51 -18.28
C THR A 277 -9.47 -7.43 -19.33
N LYS A 278 -10.18 -7.52 -20.47
CA LYS A 278 -10.33 -6.37 -21.36
C LYS A 278 -10.99 -5.22 -20.62
N SER A 279 -10.72 -3.99 -21.06
CA SER A 279 -11.44 -2.80 -20.61
C SER A 279 -12.72 -2.62 -21.44
N VAL A 280 -13.86 -2.54 -20.77
CA VAL A 280 -15.17 -2.24 -21.35
C VAL A 280 -15.71 -0.96 -20.72
N ASN A 281 -15.98 -1.00 -19.43
CA ASN A 281 -16.54 0.14 -18.68
C ASN A 281 -15.49 1.26 -18.50
N GLY A 282 -14.22 0.92 -18.29
CA GLY A 282 -13.13 1.89 -18.24
C GLY A 282 -13.01 2.68 -19.53
N LEU A 283 -13.00 1.97 -20.68
CA LEU A 283 -12.98 2.61 -22.01
C LEU A 283 -14.22 3.47 -22.27
N GLU A 284 -15.42 2.97 -21.94
CA GLU A 284 -16.66 3.75 -22.09
C GLU A 284 -16.61 5.05 -21.28
N LYS A 285 -16.14 4.98 -20.04
CA LYS A 285 -15.99 6.14 -19.17
C LYS A 285 -14.98 7.14 -19.72
N ALA A 286 -13.81 6.68 -20.17
CA ALA A 286 -12.76 7.52 -20.74
C ALA A 286 -13.20 8.14 -22.07
N ALA A 287 -13.90 7.40 -22.92
CA ALA A 287 -14.50 7.94 -24.14
C ALA A 287 -15.49 9.07 -23.87
N ALA A 288 -16.36 8.88 -22.88
CA ALA A 288 -17.36 9.88 -22.51
C ALA A 288 -16.75 11.16 -21.91
N LYS A 289 -15.69 11.02 -21.09
CA LYS A 289 -15.10 12.17 -20.37
C LYS A 289 -13.94 12.85 -21.09
N MET A 290 -13.17 12.12 -21.86
CA MET A 290 -11.92 12.58 -22.46
C MET A 290 -11.84 12.34 -23.98
N GLY A 291 -12.88 11.71 -24.59
CA GLY A 291 -12.87 11.36 -26.00
C GLY A 291 -11.89 10.24 -26.36
N SER A 292 -11.49 9.42 -25.40
CA SER A 292 -10.48 8.37 -25.57
C SER A 292 -11.00 7.22 -26.42
N THR A 293 -10.12 6.64 -27.23
CA THR A 293 -10.40 5.44 -28.08
C THR A 293 -9.68 4.19 -27.56
N GLU A 294 -8.81 4.35 -26.56
CA GLU A 294 -8.00 3.28 -25.97
C GLU A 294 -7.99 3.42 -24.44
N PHE A 295 -7.87 2.29 -23.75
CA PHE A 295 -7.80 2.26 -22.29
C PHE A 295 -7.03 1.02 -21.84
N ALA A 296 -5.91 1.20 -21.15
CA ALA A 296 -4.99 0.12 -20.80
C ALA A 296 -5.46 -0.70 -19.60
N ASN A 297 -6.06 -0.05 -18.57
CA ASN A 297 -6.46 -0.75 -17.36
C ASN A 297 -7.65 -1.66 -17.60
N GLY A 298 -7.52 -2.94 -17.30
CA GLY A 298 -8.63 -3.90 -17.36
C GLY A 298 -9.72 -3.54 -16.35
N ASP A 299 -10.97 -3.89 -16.64
CA ASP A 299 -12.08 -3.65 -15.71
C ASP A 299 -11.93 -4.48 -14.42
N HIS A 300 -11.16 -5.57 -14.46
CA HIS A 300 -10.81 -6.39 -13.30
C HIS A 300 -9.39 -6.95 -13.44
N THR A 301 -8.65 -6.98 -12.34
CA THR A 301 -7.35 -7.66 -12.23
C THR A 301 -7.36 -8.66 -11.07
N SER A 302 -6.63 -9.78 -11.25
CA SER A 302 -6.29 -10.73 -10.19
C SER A 302 -4.77 -10.94 -10.19
N THR A 303 -4.15 -10.71 -9.06
CA THR A 303 -2.71 -10.85 -8.85
C THR A 303 -2.47 -11.91 -7.76
N LEU A 304 -1.67 -12.92 -8.07
CA LEU A 304 -1.25 -13.95 -7.13
C LEU A 304 0.21 -13.74 -6.78
N LEU A 305 0.53 -13.78 -5.48
CA LEU A 305 1.88 -13.61 -4.97
C LEU A 305 2.32 -14.83 -4.15
N LYS A 306 3.63 -15.04 -4.10
CA LYS A 306 4.29 -16.06 -3.28
C LYS A 306 5.25 -15.41 -2.30
N THR A 307 5.23 -15.83 -1.03
CA THR A 307 6.16 -15.36 0.00
C THR A 307 7.31 -16.35 0.21
N GLU A 308 8.39 -15.89 0.86
CA GLU A 308 9.54 -16.71 1.25
C GLU A 308 9.14 -17.84 2.21
N ASN A 309 8.26 -17.54 3.17
CA ASN A 309 7.77 -18.53 4.13
C ASN A 309 6.72 -19.50 3.54
N GLY A 310 6.47 -19.43 2.22
CA GLY A 310 5.64 -20.40 1.50
C GLY A 310 4.16 -20.07 1.44
N GLN A 311 3.70 -18.93 1.99
CA GLN A 311 2.31 -18.50 1.87
C GLN A 311 2.00 -18.02 0.45
N THR A 312 0.72 -17.97 0.09
CA THR A 312 0.20 -17.35 -1.12
C THR A 312 -0.73 -16.19 -0.77
N ILE A 313 -0.75 -15.18 -1.62
CA ILE A 313 -1.65 -14.03 -1.48
C ILE A 313 -2.39 -13.85 -2.80
N GLU A 314 -3.70 -13.59 -2.75
CA GLU A 314 -4.47 -13.12 -3.90
C GLU A 314 -4.93 -11.68 -3.67
N ILE A 315 -4.71 -10.80 -4.67
CA ILE A 315 -5.18 -9.42 -4.66
C ILE A 315 -6.08 -9.19 -5.86
N GLN A 316 -7.23 -8.52 -5.65
CA GLN A 316 -8.15 -8.15 -6.70
C GLN A 316 -8.37 -6.63 -6.75
N HIS A 317 -8.42 -6.07 -7.96
CA HIS A 317 -8.77 -4.67 -8.19
C HIS A 317 -9.89 -4.55 -9.22
N ASN A 318 -10.92 -3.74 -8.91
CA ASN A 318 -12.04 -3.46 -9.80
C ASN A 318 -12.73 -2.15 -9.39
N VAL A 319 -12.70 -1.13 -10.28
CA VAL A 319 -13.26 0.18 -9.99
C VAL A 319 -14.29 0.68 -11.01
N TYR A 320 -14.58 -0.13 -12.04
CA TYR A 320 -15.41 0.27 -13.17
C TYR A 320 -16.76 -0.45 -13.24
N THR A 321 -16.86 -1.64 -12.65
CA THR A 321 -18.07 -2.47 -12.78
C THR A 321 -19.04 -2.21 -11.62
N PRO A 322 -20.34 -2.49 -11.78
CA PRO A 322 -21.33 -2.34 -10.71
C PRO A 322 -21.26 -3.45 -9.65
N ARG A 323 -20.06 -3.98 -9.42
CA ARG A 323 -19.80 -4.96 -8.35
C ARG A 323 -19.97 -4.28 -6.99
N PRO A 324 -20.66 -4.88 -6.01
CA PRO A 324 -20.81 -4.31 -4.69
C PRO A 324 -19.46 -3.97 -4.05
N TYR A 325 -19.46 -2.89 -3.26
CA TYR A 325 -18.26 -2.48 -2.50
C TYR A 325 -17.70 -3.65 -1.68
N ASN A 326 -16.38 -3.86 -1.82
CA ASN A 326 -15.71 -4.95 -1.16
C ASN A 326 -14.22 -4.58 -0.97
N ARG A 327 -13.79 -4.47 0.28
CA ARG A 327 -12.39 -4.45 0.69
C ARG A 327 -12.08 -5.79 1.34
N LEU A 328 -12.05 -6.85 0.53
CA LEU A 328 -11.79 -8.20 1.00
C LEU A 328 -10.54 -8.23 1.86
N TYR A 329 -10.68 -8.83 3.00
CA TYR A 329 -9.59 -9.24 3.87
C TYR A 329 -9.88 -10.63 4.37
N GLN A 330 -9.02 -11.57 4.02
CA GLN A 330 -9.19 -12.97 4.38
C GLN A 330 -7.86 -13.57 4.79
N LEU A 331 -7.86 -14.33 5.88
CA LEU A 331 -6.74 -15.13 6.33
C LEU A 331 -7.17 -16.58 6.45
N THR A 332 -6.48 -17.48 5.74
CA THR A 332 -6.64 -18.92 5.83
C THR A 332 -5.45 -19.52 6.55
N GLY A 333 -5.66 -19.97 7.77
CA GLY A 333 -4.66 -20.64 8.59
C GLY A 333 -4.90 -22.14 8.71
N SER A 334 -3.91 -22.84 9.22
CA SER A 334 -3.98 -24.30 9.45
C SER A 334 -4.96 -24.70 10.57
N LYS A 335 -5.41 -23.73 11.39
CA LYS A 335 -6.28 -23.95 12.56
C LYS A 335 -7.47 -22.99 12.64
N GLY A 336 -7.61 -22.06 11.70
CA GLY A 336 -8.68 -21.11 11.70
C GLY A 336 -8.72 -20.28 10.44
N PHE A 337 -9.77 -19.48 10.32
CA PHE A 337 -10.05 -18.67 9.16
C PHE A 337 -10.74 -17.38 9.59
N ALA A 338 -10.39 -16.27 8.94
CA ALA A 338 -11.05 -15.00 9.11
C ALA A 338 -11.47 -14.44 7.75
N ASN A 339 -12.66 -13.85 7.65
CA ASN A 339 -13.17 -13.22 6.44
C ASN A 339 -13.97 -11.97 6.77
N LYS A 340 -13.74 -10.86 6.05
CA LYS A 340 -14.47 -9.60 6.22
C LYS A 340 -15.62 -9.44 5.23
N TYR A 341 -15.37 -9.73 3.95
CA TYR A 341 -16.33 -9.51 2.86
C TYR A 341 -16.51 -10.78 2.02
N PRO A 342 -17.70 -11.03 1.43
CA PRO A 342 -18.95 -10.27 1.61
C PRO A 342 -19.65 -10.57 2.94
N VAL A 343 -19.21 -11.59 3.67
CA VAL A 343 -19.75 -12.00 4.98
C VAL A 343 -18.61 -11.94 5.99
N THR A 344 -18.79 -11.19 7.04
CA THR A 344 -17.85 -11.17 8.16
C THR A 344 -18.01 -12.43 9.00
N GLY A 345 -16.89 -13.08 9.35
CA GLY A 345 -16.93 -14.25 10.22
C GLY A 345 -15.60 -14.95 10.39
N PHE A 346 -15.58 -15.86 11.34
CA PHE A 346 -14.41 -16.67 11.69
C PHE A 346 -14.77 -18.16 11.71
N THR A 347 -13.75 -19.01 11.50
CA THR A 347 -13.77 -20.38 11.97
C THR A 347 -12.57 -20.65 12.87
N PHE A 348 -12.73 -21.47 13.86
CA PHE A 348 -11.69 -21.81 14.81
C PHE A 348 -11.64 -23.34 15.03
N THR A 349 -10.45 -23.90 15.17
CA THR A 349 -10.26 -25.24 15.70
C THR A 349 -10.38 -25.20 17.23
N GLU A 350 -10.90 -26.23 17.82
CA GLU A 350 -10.99 -26.38 19.27
C GLU A 350 -9.63 -26.17 19.95
N GLY A 351 -9.60 -25.44 21.06
CA GLY A 351 -8.39 -25.15 21.83
C GLY A 351 -7.53 -24.00 21.29
N MET A 352 -7.91 -23.35 20.19
CA MET A 352 -7.12 -22.22 19.62
C MET A 352 -7.48 -20.84 20.23
N LEU A 353 -8.68 -20.70 20.75
CA LEU A 353 -9.09 -19.52 21.47
C LEU A 353 -8.65 -19.58 22.94
N LYS A 354 -8.39 -18.41 23.55
CA LYS A 354 -8.11 -18.31 25.00
C LYS A 354 -9.25 -18.92 25.81
N ASP A 355 -8.91 -19.43 26.98
CA ASP A 355 -9.91 -19.96 27.93
C ASP A 355 -10.98 -18.90 28.26
N GLY A 356 -12.23 -19.31 28.23
CA GLY A 356 -13.39 -18.46 28.53
C GLY A 356 -13.86 -17.56 27.39
N VAL A 357 -13.24 -17.61 26.22
CA VAL A 357 -13.71 -16.85 25.02
C VAL A 357 -14.94 -17.50 24.40
N ILE A 358 -15.01 -18.83 24.37
CA ILE A 358 -16.20 -19.53 23.91
C ILE A 358 -17.25 -19.46 25.02
N PRO A 359 -18.43 -18.83 24.78
CA PRO A 359 -19.48 -18.73 25.78
C PRO A 359 -19.95 -20.13 26.24
N GLU A 360 -20.42 -20.22 27.50
CA GLU A 360 -20.91 -21.47 28.07
C GLU A 360 -22.07 -22.04 27.22
N GLY A 361 -21.94 -23.29 26.81
CA GLY A 361 -22.94 -23.98 25.96
C GLY A 361 -22.83 -23.70 24.47
N ALA A 362 -21.96 -22.76 24.03
CA ALA A 362 -21.67 -22.52 22.62
C ALA A 362 -20.70 -23.58 22.08
N THR A 363 -20.85 -23.94 20.81
CA THR A 363 -19.99 -24.94 20.14
C THR A 363 -19.49 -24.39 18.82
N LEU A 364 -18.27 -24.77 18.45
CA LEU A 364 -17.69 -24.45 17.15
C LEU A 364 -18.34 -25.29 16.05
N ASN A 365 -18.61 -24.66 14.90
CA ASN A 365 -19.10 -25.34 13.71
C ASN A 365 -17.94 -25.68 12.78
N PRO A 366 -17.60 -26.95 12.55
CA PRO A 366 -16.47 -27.32 11.68
C PRO A 366 -16.74 -27.10 10.17
N HIS A 367 -18.00 -26.82 9.78
CA HIS A 367 -18.42 -26.65 8.39
C HIS A 367 -19.01 -25.27 8.07
N GLY A 368 -18.89 -24.31 8.99
CA GLY A 368 -19.44 -22.99 8.81
C GLY A 368 -18.79 -21.97 9.75
N PHE A 369 -19.17 -20.72 9.60
CA PHE A 369 -18.70 -19.68 10.50
C PHE A 369 -19.12 -19.95 11.96
N ALA A 370 -18.31 -19.48 12.89
CA ALA A 370 -18.66 -19.39 14.29
C ALA A 370 -19.97 -18.61 14.48
N SER A 371 -20.70 -18.91 15.56
CA SER A 371 -21.90 -18.13 15.88
C SER A 371 -21.51 -16.66 16.14
N LYS A 372 -22.49 -15.76 15.96
CA LYS A 372 -22.27 -14.31 16.19
C LYS A 372 -21.77 -14.04 17.61
N GLU A 373 -22.25 -14.80 18.57
CA GLU A 373 -21.84 -14.72 19.99
C GLU A 373 -20.35 -15.06 20.15
N ILE A 374 -19.85 -16.11 19.52
CA ILE A 374 -18.43 -16.50 19.55
C ILE A 374 -17.59 -15.44 18.79
N GLU A 375 -18.08 -14.94 17.65
CA GLU A 375 -17.41 -13.89 16.88
C GLU A 375 -17.19 -12.64 17.75
N GLU A 376 -18.24 -12.14 18.39
CA GLU A 376 -18.20 -10.95 19.25
C GLU A 376 -17.27 -11.15 20.45
N ALA A 377 -17.34 -12.33 21.09
CA ALA A 377 -16.43 -12.66 22.19
C ALA A 377 -14.97 -12.72 21.75
N ALA A 378 -14.70 -13.32 20.59
CA ALA A 378 -13.34 -13.39 20.03
C ALA A 378 -12.84 -11.98 19.64
N MET A 379 -13.64 -11.17 18.97
CA MET A 379 -13.28 -9.79 18.63
C MET A 379 -12.97 -8.96 19.88
N ALA A 380 -13.72 -9.14 20.97
CA ALA A 380 -13.47 -8.47 22.24
C ALA A 380 -12.17 -8.96 22.92
N ALA A 381 -11.96 -10.28 22.97
CA ALA A 381 -10.81 -10.90 23.66
C ALA A 381 -9.47 -10.63 22.98
N TYR A 382 -9.47 -10.45 21.67
CA TYR A 382 -8.28 -10.18 20.85
C TYR A 382 -8.21 -8.77 20.29
N LYS A 383 -9.05 -7.86 20.80
CA LYS A 383 -9.03 -6.46 20.39
C LYS A 383 -7.62 -5.89 20.50
N HIS A 384 -7.15 -5.26 19.41
CA HIS A 384 -5.79 -4.70 19.38
C HIS A 384 -5.63 -3.56 20.41
N PRO A 385 -4.50 -3.45 21.12
CA PRO A 385 -4.28 -2.41 22.15
C PRO A 385 -4.55 -0.98 21.66
N ILE A 386 -4.15 -0.65 20.42
CA ILE A 386 -4.42 0.66 19.81
C ILE A 386 -5.93 0.98 19.80
N HIS A 387 -6.77 0.00 19.45
CA HIS A 387 -8.21 0.21 19.48
C HIS A 387 -8.76 0.37 20.89
N GLN A 388 -8.17 -0.32 21.88
CA GLN A 388 -8.59 -0.12 23.26
C GLN A 388 -8.36 1.32 23.72
N GLU A 389 -7.28 1.95 23.22
CA GLU A 389 -6.89 3.31 23.57
C GLU A 389 -7.73 4.39 22.87
N ILE A 390 -7.96 4.25 21.53
CA ILE A 390 -8.41 5.37 20.70
C ILE A 390 -9.76 5.16 19.98
N GLU A 391 -10.40 3.99 20.09
CA GLU A 391 -11.58 3.61 19.29
C GLU A 391 -12.72 4.62 19.37
N GLU A 392 -13.10 5.04 20.58
CA GLU A 392 -14.24 5.95 20.78
C GLU A 392 -13.99 7.31 20.13
N LYS A 393 -12.77 7.84 20.28
CA LYS A 393 -12.37 9.09 19.62
C LYS A 393 -12.33 8.92 18.11
N ALA A 394 -11.80 7.81 17.62
CA ALA A 394 -11.70 7.52 16.21
C ALA A 394 -13.08 7.43 15.53
N LYS A 395 -14.05 6.76 16.15
CA LYS A 395 -15.44 6.70 15.66
C LYS A 395 -16.11 8.07 15.65
N THR A 396 -15.79 8.93 16.64
CA THR A 396 -16.35 10.29 16.75
C THR A 396 -15.79 11.23 15.69
N VAL A 397 -14.46 11.22 15.49
CA VAL A 397 -13.79 12.08 14.49
C VAL A 397 -14.06 11.59 13.08
N GLY A 398 -14.05 10.26 12.88
CA GLY A 398 -14.44 9.62 11.63
C GLY A 398 -13.31 9.48 10.62
N GLY A 399 -13.69 9.36 9.35
CA GLY A 399 -12.83 8.92 8.25
C GLY A 399 -12.86 7.40 8.12
N HIS A 400 -13.64 6.89 7.13
CA HIS A 400 -13.86 5.45 6.88
C HIS A 400 -14.14 4.63 8.16
N GLY A 401 -15.09 5.10 8.98
CA GLY A 401 -15.44 4.42 10.22
C GLY A 401 -14.45 4.62 11.38
N GLY A 402 -13.45 5.49 11.22
CA GLY A 402 -12.45 5.83 12.23
C GLY A 402 -11.03 5.40 11.87
N MET A 403 -10.84 4.48 10.91
CA MET A 403 -9.50 3.98 10.55
C MET A 403 -8.54 5.10 10.09
N ASP A 404 -9.04 6.10 9.34
CA ASP A 404 -8.23 7.26 8.91
C ASP A 404 -7.71 8.05 10.12
N PHE A 405 -8.54 8.22 11.14
CA PHE A 405 -8.12 8.93 12.35
C PHE A 405 -7.11 8.13 13.16
N VAL A 406 -7.29 6.81 13.29
CA VAL A 406 -6.31 5.94 13.97
C VAL A 406 -4.95 6.02 13.28
N MET A 407 -4.93 5.97 11.95
CA MET A 407 -3.71 6.11 11.13
C MET A 407 -2.98 7.43 11.40
N ASP A 408 -3.69 8.55 11.30
CA ASP A 408 -3.11 9.89 11.53
C ASP A 408 -2.64 10.04 12.99
N TYR A 409 -3.42 9.55 13.95
CA TYR A 409 -3.05 9.54 15.37
C TYR A 409 -1.77 8.74 15.62
N ARG A 410 -1.65 7.55 15.04
CA ARG A 410 -0.46 6.69 15.19
C ARG A 410 0.80 7.31 14.61
N LEU A 411 0.69 7.93 13.42
CA LEU A 411 1.80 8.69 12.83
C LEU A 411 2.31 9.75 13.80
N ILE A 412 1.42 10.59 14.31
CA ILE A 412 1.78 11.66 15.25
C ILE A 412 2.30 11.10 16.58
N TYR A 413 1.63 10.07 17.12
CA TYR A 413 2.06 9.41 18.37
C TYR A 413 3.50 8.88 18.26
N CYS A 414 3.85 8.20 17.17
CA CYS A 414 5.21 7.69 16.97
C CYS A 414 6.23 8.82 16.87
N LEU A 415 5.94 9.87 16.11
CA LEU A 415 6.84 11.04 16.00
C LEU A 415 7.02 11.76 17.32
N GLN A 416 5.95 11.96 18.10
CA GLN A 416 6.02 12.63 19.42
C GLN A 416 6.85 11.86 20.44
N ASN A 417 6.85 10.54 20.32
CA ASN A 417 7.46 9.66 21.31
C ASN A 417 8.82 9.08 20.87
N GLY A 418 9.31 9.42 19.67
CA GLY A 418 10.53 8.87 19.12
C GLY A 418 10.46 7.35 18.96
N LEU A 419 9.34 6.85 18.42
CA LEU A 419 9.09 5.43 18.19
C LEU A 419 9.16 5.11 16.68
N PRO A 420 9.52 3.87 16.32
CA PRO A 420 9.36 3.43 14.95
C PRO A 420 7.91 3.59 14.48
N LEU A 421 7.72 3.95 13.22
CA LEU A 421 6.40 3.98 12.62
C LEU A 421 5.83 2.56 12.46
N ASP A 422 4.50 2.45 12.49
CA ASP A 422 3.80 1.18 12.28
C ASP A 422 3.95 0.68 10.83
N GLN A 423 4.06 1.62 9.89
CA GLN A 423 4.35 1.40 8.48
C GLN A 423 5.58 2.24 8.11
N ASP A 424 6.58 1.64 7.54
CA ASP A 424 7.83 2.31 7.17
C ASP A 424 7.97 2.49 5.64
N VAL A 425 9.11 3.00 5.19
CA VAL A 425 9.36 3.25 3.76
C VAL A 425 9.39 1.97 2.93
N TYR A 426 9.75 0.84 3.52
CA TYR A 426 9.76 -0.44 2.81
C TYR A 426 8.35 -0.95 2.56
N ASP A 427 7.43 -0.77 3.52
CA ASP A 427 6.00 -1.04 3.32
C ASP A 427 5.45 -0.13 2.21
N ALA A 428 5.78 1.16 2.24
CA ALA A 428 5.36 2.12 1.21
C ALA A 428 5.83 1.71 -0.19
N ALA A 429 7.10 1.30 -0.32
CA ALA A 429 7.68 0.87 -1.58
C ALA A 429 7.07 -0.45 -2.08
N GLU A 430 7.04 -1.48 -1.24
CA GLU A 430 6.58 -2.81 -1.64
C GLU A 430 5.09 -2.86 -1.97
N TRP A 431 4.25 -2.15 -1.20
CA TRP A 431 2.82 -2.14 -1.52
C TRP A 431 2.50 -1.31 -2.77
N SER A 432 3.33 -0.32 -3.09
CA SER A 432 3.17 0.51 -4.28
C SER A 432 3.70 -0.15 -5.56
N CYS A 433 4.79 -0.94 -5.49
CA CYS A 433 5.42 -1.54 -6.66
C CYS A 433 4.51 -2.56 -7.38
N ILE A 434 3.49 -3.10 -6.69
CA ILE A 434 2.55 -4.07 -7.25
C ILE A 434 1.88 -3.54 -8.53
N GLY A 435 1.63 -2.23 -8.61
CA GLY A 435 1.06 -1.61 -9.81
C GLY A 435 1.88 -1.91 -11.07
N GLU A 436 3.17 -1.60 -11.07
CA GLU A 436 4.04 -1.83 -12.21
C GLU A 436 4.36 -3.32 -12.42
N LEU A 437 4.66 -4.06 -11.34
CA LEU A 437 4.98 -5.50 -11.45
C LEU A 437 3.82 -6.30 -12.03
N SER A 438 2.58 -6.02 -11.62
CA SER A 438 1.38 -6.66 -12.16
C SER A 438 1.13 -6.30 -13.62
N ALA A 439 1.37 -5.03 -13.99
CA ALA A 439 1.26 -4.56 -15.37
C ALA A 439 2.25 -5.30 -16.28
N VAL A 440 3.50 -5.45 -15.84
CA VAL A 440 4.55 -6.16 -16.58
C VAL A 440 4.22 -7.65 -16.71
N SER A 441 3.75 -8.31 -15.63
CA SER A 441 3.27 -9.69 -15.68
C SER A 441 2.17 -9.88 -16.73
N ALA A 442 1.12 -9.06 -16.67
CA ALA A 442 -0.01 -9.10 -17.58
C ALA A 442 0.40 -8.81 -19.04
N LYS A 443 1.35 -7.88 -19.27
CA LYS A 443 1.93 -7.58 -20.59
C LYS A 443 2.63 -8.78 -21.19
N HIS A 444 3.28 -9.62 -20.37
CA HIS A 444 4.03 -10.80 -20.76
C HIS A 444 3.28 -12.11 -20.53
N ASN A 445 1.94 -12.13 -20.75
CA ASN A 445 1.08 -13.31 -20.64
C ASN A 445 1.15 -13.99 -19.26
N SER A 446 1.09 -13.21 -18.22
CA SER A 446 1.16 -13.65 -16.80
C SER A 446 2.49 -14.36 -16.45
N MET A 447 3.59 -13.93 -17.09
CA MET A 447 4.92 -14.41 -16.71
C MET A 447 5.21 -13.99 -15.27
N PRO A 448 5.83 -14.86 -14.45
CA PRO A 448 6.24 -14.48 -13.09
C PRO A 448 7.18 -13.28 -13.10
N VAL A 449 6.94 -12.33 -12.20
CA VAL A 449 7.78 -11.16 -11.96
C VAL A 449 8.31 -11.23 -10.54
N ALA A 450 9.62 -11.19 -10.36
CA ALA A 450 10.24 -11.13 -9.04
C ALA A 450 9.86 -9.82 -8.35
N VAL A 451 9.49 -9.89 -7.08
CA VAL A 451 9.27 -8.69 -6.27
C VAL A 451 10.62 -8.25 -5.71
N PRO A 452 11.07 -7.00 -5.96
CA PRO A 452 12.34 -6.50 -5.45
C PRO A 452 12.38 -6.50 -3.91
N ASP A 453 13.51 -6.88 -3.35
CA ASP A 453 13.72 -6.77 -1.90
C ASP A 453 14.18 -5.36 -1.53
N PHE A 454 13.24 -4.48 -1.25
CA PHE A 454 13.52 -3.09 -0.88
C PHE A 454 14.34 -2.97 0.42
N THR A 455 14.37 -4.01 1.27
CA THR A 455 15.18 -4.05 2.48
C THR A 455 16.64 -4.44 2.21
N ARG A 456 16.97 -4.88 1.00
CA ARG A 456 18.31 -5.35 0.60
C ARG A 456 18.86 -6.45 1.51
N GLY A 457 18.02 -7.46 1.81
CA GLY A 457 18.34 -8.61 2.65
C GLY A 457 18.09 -8.41 4.14
N ASP A 458 17.62 -7.24 4.56
CA ASP A 458 17.38 -6.95 5.97
C ASP A 458 15.98 -7.44 6.47
N TRP A 459 15.15 -7.98 5.59
CA TRP A 459 13.76 -8.39 5.85
C TRP A 459 13.59 -9.36 7.05
N ASN A 460 14.64 -10.07 7.45
CA ASN A 460 14.63 -11.02 8.57
C ASN A 460 15.32 -10.49 9.84
N LYS A 461 15.68 -9.21 9.90
CA LYS A 461 16.31 -8.61 11.08
C LYS A 461 15.33 -8.31 12.21
N LEU A 462 14.06 -8.13 11.88
CA LEU A 462 13.00 -7.94 12.86
C LEU A 462 12.18 -9.23 12.99
N ASP A 463 11.68 -9.49 14.20
CA ASP A 463 10.84 -10.64 14.53
C ASP A 463 9.38 -10.16 14.72
N GLY A 464 8.61 -10.26 13.66
CA GLY A 464 7.21 -9.88 13.61
C GLY A 464 6.94 -8.37 13.62
N VAL A 465 5.71 -8.03 13.25
CA VAL A 465 5.19 -6.65 13.30
C VAL A 465 4.95 -6.25 14.75
N LYS A 466 5.38 -5.07 15.13
CA LYS A 466 5.16 -4.49 16.46
C LYS A 466 4.66 -3.06 16.34
N PHE A 467 3.52 -2.80 16.94
CA PHE A 467 3.01 -1.46 17.15
C PHE A 467 3.54 -0.95 18.48
N HIS A 468 4.52 -0.07 18.42
CA HIS A 468 5.21 0.41 19.61
C HIS A 468 4.33 1.34 20.45
N THR A 469 4.37 1.18 21.76
CA THR A 469 3.74 2.05 22.74
C THR A 469 4.77 2.45 23.78
N LYS A 470 4.57 3.60 24.44
CA LYS A 470 5.37 4.01 25.61
C LYS A 470 5.03 3.20 26.84
#